data_b6918daba2555057260686001c155c09
#
_entry.id   b6918daba2555057260686001c155c09
#
_cell.length_a   1.000
_cell.length_b   1.000
_cell.length_c   1.000
_cell.angle_alpha   90.00
_cell.angle_beta   90.00
_cell.angle_gamma   90.00
#
_symmetry.space_group_name_H-M   'P 1'
#
loop_
_entity.id
_entity.type
_entity.pdbx_description
1 polymer ?
#
loop_
_entity_poly.entity_id
_entity_poly.type
_entity_poly.pdbx_seq_one_letter_code
_entity_poly.pdbx_strand_id
1 'polypeptide(L)'
;MDRRKFLKISGSLAVGGIILSVVGRGMWNMLKRPEKIFYDSKRTKGPVLLNEDESFVSPYRRVYGFVAPDDILAMDIEGGSVYVATPNNIYVYGLSGELQTNFSTPSDLRDITIYDGLVYALFPARIEVYDRQGEIVRQWEACSDNADYCSLAVCKEGVFVTDASNKHICKYNLDGSLARFIQSPKGFIVPSYCFGITYMDGKIYCSNPGRHLVESYTTDGEFVASFGKAGAEPGAFSGCCNPAVITPSNNGELLTSEKGIPRISCYRADGKFRSVLLDKKALGGGNSAYDVRVMKDKLIVTGGAKVSVFQYDKRLSQQTECGRCEVDCPLKMN
;
A
#
# COMPACT_ATOMS: atom_id res chain seq x y z
N MET A 1 6.73 -14.72 34.57
CA MET A 1 7.83 -15.66 34.86
C MET A 1 9.08 -14.82 35.11
N ASP A 2 9.71 -14.99 36.27
CA ASP A 2 10.80 -14.11 36.72
C ASP A 2 12.04 -14.25 35.84
N ARG A 3 12.61 -13.10 35.45
CA ARG A 3 13.80 -12.96 34.59
C ARG A 3 15.01 -13.76 35.07
N ARG A 4 15.12 -13.96 36.38
CA ARG A 4 16.17 -14.76 37.03
C ARG A 4 15.98 -16.28 36.85
N LYS A 5 14.74 -16.77 36.71
CA LYS A 5 14.45 -18.18 36.39
C LYS A 5 14.77 -18.53 34.96
N PHE A 6 14.54 -17.59 34.03
CA PHE A 6 14.86 -17.79 32.63
C PHE A 6 16.38 -17.96 32.39
N LEU A 7 17.19 -17.14 33.05
CA LEU A 7 18.66 -17.23 32.97
C LEU A 7 19.26 -18.49 33.62
N LYS A 8 18.59 -19.09 34.63
CA LYS A 8 19.03 -20.35 35.21
C LYS A 8 18.71 -21.57 34.36
N ILE A 9 17.64 -21.53 33.58
CA ILE A 9 17.29 -22.63 32.67
C ILE A 9 18.19 -22.63 31.43
N SER A 10 18.65 -21.48 30.97
CA SER A 10 19.57 -21.37 29.81
C SER A 10 21.04 -21.71 30.18
N GLY A 11 21.40 -21.71 31.48
CA GLY A 11 22.75 -22.05 31.94
C GLY A 11 23.03 -23.55 32.18
N SER A 12 22.01 -24.42 32.08
CA SER A 12 22.15 -25.85 32.37
C SER A 12 22.19 -26.76 31.15
N LEU A 13 22.16 -26.19 29.93
CA LEU A 13 22.27 -26.97 28.67
C LEU A 13 23.54 -26.56 27.91
N ALA A 14 24.69 -26.96 28.49
CA ALA A 14 25.96 -26.99 27.80
C ALA A 14 26.02 -28.24 26.89
N VAL A 15 25.19 -28.27 25.85
CA VAL A 15 25.32 -29.19 24.74
C VAL A 15 25.10 -28.44 23.45
N GLY A 16 26.22 -28.12 22.79
CA GLY A 16 26.30 -27.75 21.39
C GLY A 16 25.92 -26.30 21.06
N GLY A 17 26.93 -25.48 20.73
CA GLY A 17 26.80 -24.11 20.24
C GLY A 17 25.91 -23.93 18.99
N ILE A 18 25.39 -25.03 18.42
CA ILE A 18 24.49 -25.05 17.28
C ILE A 18 23.04 -24.76 17.70
N ILE A 19 22.61 -25.22 18.90
CA ILE A 19 21.22 -25.00 19.37
C ILE A 19 21.01 -23.54 19.79
N LEU A 20 22.02 -22.93 20.42
CA LEU A 20 21.95 -21.50 20.80
C LEU A 20 21.97 -20.57 19.58
N SER A 21 22.65 -20.96 18.49
CA SER A 21 22.65 -20.19 17.25
C SER A 21 21.33 -20.28 16.48
N VAL A 22 20.64 -21.41 16.56
CA VAL A 22 19.34 -21.60 15.89
C VAL A 22 18.22 -20.94 16.69
N VAL A 23 18.22 -21.05 18.03
CA VAL A 23 17.23 -20.38 18.88
C VAL A 23 17.46 -18.87 18.92
N GLY A 24 18.73 -18.44 18.99
CA GLY A 24 19.09 -17.03 18.93
C GLY A 24 18.75 -16.36 17.59
N ARG A 25 18.98 -17.06 16.47
CA ARG A 25 18.56 -16.61 15.13
C ARG A 25 17.04 -16.62 14.98
N GLY A 26 16.34 -17.62 15.52
CA GLY A 26 14.89 -17.67 15.51
C GLY A 26 14.26 -16.53 16.32
N MET A 27 14.78 -16.27 17.54
CA MET A 27 14.34 -15.14 18.36
C MET A 27 14.77 -13.79 17.81
N TRP A 28 15.97 -13.70 17.20
CA TRP A 28 16.44 -12.49 16.54
C TRP A 28 15.61 -12.16 15.29
N ASN A 29 15.18 -13.19 14.55
CA ASN A 29 14.27 -13.03 13.44
C ASN A 29 12.82 -12.74 13.86
N MET A 30 12.42 -13.10 15.09
CA MET A 30 11.15 -12.67 15.68
C MET A 30 11.20 -11.25 16.23
N LEU A 31 12.38 -10.77 16.60
CA LEU A 31 12.61 -9.41 17.10
C LEU A 31 12.98 -8.41 16.00
N LYS A 32 13.52 -8.90 14.88
CA LYS A 32 13.49 -8.11 13.65
C LYS A 32 12.02 -7.99 13.24
N ARG A 33 11.50 -6.78 13.31
CA ARG A 33 10.20 -6.47 12.69
C ARG A 33 10.19 -7.08 11.31
N PRO A 34 9.13 -7.78 10.91
CA PRO A 34 9.09 -8.34 9.57
C PRO A 34 9.17 -7.16 8.60
N GLU A 35 10.29 -7.04 7.92
CA GLU A 35 10.28 -6.48 6.57
C GLU A 35 9.03 -7.03 5.92
N LYS A 36 8.16 -6.20 5.32
CA LYS A 36 6.86 -6.60 4.73
C LYS A 36 6.87 -8.10 4.43
N ILE A 37 6.28 -8.92 5.31
CA ILE A 37 6.37 -10.38 5.17
C ILE A 37 5.59 -10.71 3.91
N PHE A 38 6.33 -10.88 2.83
CA PHE A 38 5.79 -11.49 1.64
C PHE A 38 5.48 -12.93 2.00
N TYR A 39 4.20 -13.25 2.03
CA TYR A 39 3.74 -14.58 2.34
C TYR A 39 4.38 -15.55 1.36
N ASP A 40 5.26 -16.45 1.83
CA ASP A 40 5.84 -17.50 1.00
C ASP A 40 4.73 -18.47 0.62
N SER A 41 4.23 -18.35 -0.60
CA SER A 41 3.15 -19.14 -1.18
C SER A 41 3.45 -20.65 -1.28
N LYS A 42 4.66 -21.11 -0.91
CA LYS A 42 5.03 -22.52 -0.93
C LYS A 42 4.33 -23.36 0.13
N ARG A 43 3.60 -22.79 1.09
CA ARG A 43 2.97 -23.54 2.20
C ARG A 43 1.46 -23.67 2.14
N THR A 44 0.79 -22.99 1.28
CA THR A 44 -0.64 -23.21 1.07
C THR A 44 -0.83 -23.86 -0.29
N LYS A 45 -1.36 -25.09 -0.32
CA LYS A 45 -2.12 -25.54 -1.48
C LYS A 45 -3.31 -24.58 -1.55
N GLY A 46 -3.06 -23.42 -2.12
CA GLY A 46 -4.12 -22.46 -2.44
C GLY A 46 -5.13 -23.11 -3.38
N PRO A 47 -6.35 -22.58 -3.45
CA PRO A 47 -7.28 -23.00 -4.47
C PRO A 47 -6.56 -23.01 -5.80
N VAL A 48 -6.79 -24.06 -6.58
CA VAL A 48 -6.29 -24.19 -7.95
C VAL A 48 -6.50 -22.85 -8.63
N LEU A 49 -5.41 -22.22 -9.04
CA LEU A 49 -5.48 -20.99 -9.81
C LEU A 49 -6.40 -21.30 -10.98
N LEU A 50 -7.56 -20.69 -10.98
CA LEU A 50 -8.39 -20.66 -12.17
C LEU A 50 -7.48 -20.14 -13.27
N ASN A 51 -7.38 -20.86 -14.36
CA ASN A 51 -6.50 -20.59 -15.49
C ASN A 51 -6.40 -19.09 -15.68
N GLU A 52 -5.15 -18.56 -15.61
CA GLU A 52 -4.89 -17.18 -16.01
C GLU A 52 -5.54 -17.06 -17.39
N ASP A 53 -6.49 -16.15 -17.52
CA ASP A 53 -7.19 -15.99 -18.78
C ASP A 53 -6.14 -15.48 -19.79
N GLU A 54 -5.62 -16.41 -20.60
CA GLU A 54 -4.62 -16.10 -21.62
C GLU A 54 -5.12 -15.07 -22.64
N SER A 55 -6.43 -14.84 -22.65
CA SER A 55 -7.09 -13.87 -23.55
C SER A 55 -7.07 -12.43 -23.02
N PHE A 56 -6.76 -12.20 -21.71
CA PHE A 56 -6.75 -10.85 -21.19
C PHE A 56 -5.60 -10.04 -21.78
N VAL A 57 -5.95 -8.94 -22.42
CA VAL A 57 -5.00 -7.94 -22.92
C VAL A 57 -5.21 -6.66 -22.13
N SER A 58 -4.19 -6.23 -21.39
CA SER A 58 -4.24 -4.95 -20.67
C SER A 58 -4.44 -3.80 -21.65
N PRO A 59 -5.35 -2.85 -21.36
CA PRO A 59 -5.50 -1.63 -22.16
C PRO A 59 -4.31 -0.66 -21.97
N TYR A 60 -3.38 -1.00 -21.10
CA TYR A 60 -2.19 -0.20 -20.84
C TYR A 60 -0.95 -0.95 -21.30
N ARG A 61 -0.04 -0.28 -21.97
CA ARG A 61 1.28 -0.80 -22.29
C ARG A 61 2.37 -0.08 -21.51
N ARG A 62 3.37 -0.82 -21.07
CA ARG A 62 4.56 -0.24 -20.48
C ARG A 62 5.32 0.56 -21.55
N VAL A 63 5.57 1.84 -21.28
CA VAL A 63 6.28 2.73 -22.20
C VAL A 63 7.71 2.97 -21.81
N TYR A 64 8.01 3.10 -20.53
CA TYR A 64 9.35 3.20 -19.96
C TYR A 64 9.34 2.86 -18.47
N GLY A 65 10.48 2.99 -17.82
CA GLY A 65 10.65 2.86 -16.38
C GLY A 65 12.08 3.13 -15.99
N PHE A 66 12.31 3.23 -14.70
CA PHE A 66 13.62 3.43 -14.11
C PHE A 66 13.77 2.58 -12.85
N VAL A 67 14.98 2.53 -12.30
CA VAL A 67 15.30 1.74 -11.12
C VAL A 67 15.80 2.69 -10.04
N ALA A 68 15.19 2.60 -8.86
CA ALA A 68 15.68 3.28 -7.67
C ALA A 68 16.91 2.55 -7.09
N PRO A 69 17.73 3.21 -6.28
CA PRO A 69 18.94 2.59 -5.70
C PRO A 69 18.66 1.41 -4.75
N ASP A 70 17.44 1.32 -4.20
CA ASP A 70 17.02 0.28 -3.26
C ASP A 70 15.55 -0.08 -3.47
N ASP A 71 15.05 -1.10 -2.76
CA ASP A 71 13.64 -1.49 -2.81
C ASP A 71 12.72 -0.35 -2.37
N ILE A 72 11.66 -0.17 -3.13
CA ILE A 72 10.67 0.88 -2.92
C ILE A 72 9.65 0.42 -1.88
N LEU A 73 9.52 1.18 -0.80
CA LEU A 73 8.56 0.95 0.28
C LEU A 73 7.20 1.60 -0.01
N ALA A 74 7.24 2.82 -0.53
CA ALA A 74 6.07 3.61 -0.87
C ALA A 74 6.39 4.61 -1.98
N MET A 75 5.36 5.10 -2.63
CA MET A 75 5.48 6.10 -3.68
C MET A 75 4.31 7.08 -3.60
N ASP A 76 4.58 8.34 -3.92
CA ASP A 76 3.53 9.30 -4.20
C ASP A 76 3.94 10.26 -5.33
N ILE A 77 3.01 11.07 -5.82
CA ILE A 77 3.24 11.97 -6.95
C ILE A 77 2.67 13.35 -6.67
N GLU A 78 3.43 14.39 -6.99
CA GLU A 78 2.97 15.78 -6.98
C GLU A 78 3.68 16.61 -8.05
N GLY A 79 2.96 17.50 -8.70
CA GLY A 79 3.56 18.51 -9.60
C GLY A 79 4.34 17.94 -10.81
N GLY A 80 4.10 16.69 -11.19
CA GLY A 80 4.85 16.01 -12.25
C GLY A 80 6.08 15.25 -11.77
N SER A 81 6.36 15.26 -10.48
CA SER A 81 7.45 14.51 -9.83
C SER A 81 6.94 13.24 -9.18
N VAL A 82 7.78 12.21 -9.17
CA VAL A 82 7.54 10.92 -8.53
C VAL A 82 8.45 10.83 -7.30
N TYR A 83 7.82 10.80 -6.13
CA TYR A 83 8.49 10.63 -4.84
C TYR A 83 8.55 9.15 -4.53
N VAL A 84 9.74 8.63 -4.30
CA VAL A 84 10.02 7.21 -4.07
C VAL A 84 10.70 7.06 -2.73
N ALA A 85 10.01 6.43 -1.79
CA ALA A 85 10.55 6.10 -0.48
C ALA A 85 11.26 4.75 -0.51
N THR A 86 12.50 4.73 -0.07
CA THR A 86 13.32 3.54 0.15
C THR A 86 13.62 3.40 1.65
N PRO A 87 14.31 2.36 2.14
CA PRO A 87 14.54 2.19 3.57
C PRO A 87 15.16 3.37 4.31
N ASN A 88 16.02 4.16 3.64
CA ASN A 88 16.78 5.22 4.30
C ASN A 88 16.73 6.57 3.56
N ASN A 89 15.99 6.66 2.47
CA ASN A 89 15.95 7.86 1.65
C ASN A 89 14.60 8.04 0.96
N ILE A 90 14.28 9.29 0.68
CA ILE A 90 13.24 9.65 -0.29
C ILE A 90 13.96 10.26 -1.49
N TYR A 91 13.70 9.68 -2.67
CA TYR A 91 14.20 10.16 -3.96
C TYR A 91 13.05 10.83 -4.72
N VAL A 92 13.33 11.95 -5.34
CA VAL A 92 12.37 12.67 -6.18
C VAL A 92 12.85 12.60 -7.62
N TYR A 93 12.07 11.98 -8.46
CA TYR A 93 12.35 11.82 -9.89
C TYR A 93 11.36 12.61 -10.73
N GLY A 94 11.81 13.11 -11.86
CA GLY A 94 10.90 13.48 -12.93
C GLY A 94 10.28 12.25 -13.60
N LEU A 95 9.24 12.45 -14.40
CA LEU A 95 8.55 11.34 -15.08
C LEU A 95 9.46 10.53 -16.01
N SER A 96 10.47 11.15 -16.60
CA SER A 96 11.46 10.49 -17.47
C SER A 96 12.51 9.67 -16.68
N GLY A 97 12.48 9.74 -15.33
CA GLY A 97 13.40 9.00 -14.47
C GLY A 97 14.68 9.77 -14.13
N GLU A 98 14.77 11.07 -14.46
CA GLU A 98 15.84 11.92 -14.01
C GLU A 98 15.72 12.21 -12.51
N LEU A 99 16.78 12.00 -11.76
CA LEU A 99 16.82 12.34 -10.34
C LEU A 99 16.86 13.87 -10.18
N GLN A 100 15.88 14.43 -9.50
CA GLN A 100 15.77 15.85 -9.21
C GLN A 100 16.43 16.20 -7.87
N THR A 101 16.12 15.44 -6.84
CA THR A 101 16.69 15.59 -5.49
C THR A 101 16.50 14.31 -4.68
N ASN A 102 17.17 14.23 -3.54
CA ASN A 102 16.93 13.19 -2.54
C ASN A 102 17.31 13.73 -1.15
N PHE A 103 16.78 13.10 -0.12
CA PHE A 103 17.14 13.35 1.27
C PHE A 103 17.00 12.07 2.11
N SER A 104 17.77 12.02 3.20
CA SER A 104 17.80 10.85 4.06
C SER A 104 16.63 10.86 5.06
N THR A 105 16.17 9.68 5.39
CA THR A 105 15.15 9.43 6.40
C THR A 105 15.60 8.30 7.35
N PRO A 106 15.01 8.19 8.56
CA PRO A 106 15.18 7.00 9.39
C PRO A 106 14.78 5.71 8.66
N SER A 107 15.41 4.60 9.02
CA SER A 107 15.30 3.31 8.31
C SER A 107 13.98 2.55 8.51
N ASP A 108 13.09 3.04 9.34
CA ASP A 108 11.80 2.41 9.65
C ASP A 108 10.61 3.05 8.92
N LEU A 109 10.87 3.79 7.84
CA LEU A 109 9.86 4.40 6.97
C LEU A 109 8.88 3.34 6.42
N ARG A 110 7.59 3.67 6.39
CA ARG A 110 6.54 2.75 5.94
C ARG A 110 5.74 3.26 4.75
N ASP A 111 5.37 4.53 4.78
CA ASP A 111 4.52 5.13 3.76
C ASP A 111 4.83 6.62 3.62
N ILE A 112 4.50 7.19 2.48
CA ILE A 112 4.60 8.63 2.23
C ILE A 112 3.34 9.14 1.54
N THR A 113 2.97 10.37 1.84
CA THR A 113 1.97 11.13 1.09
C THR A 113 2.46 12.57 0.92
N ILE A 114 2.31 13.10 -0.28
CA ILE A 114 2.67 14.47 -0.58
C ILE A 114 1.40 15.31 -0.51
N TYR A 115 1.43 16.38 0.26
CA TYR A 115 0.33 17.29 0.37
C TYR A 115 0.81 18.73 0.59
N ASP A 116 0.35 19.64 -0.25
CA ASP A 116 0.69 21.08 -0.22
C ASP A 116 2.22 21.33 -0.23
N GLY A 117 2.93 20.55 -1.05
CA GLY A 117 4.39 20.67 -1.20
C GLY A 117 5.20 20.11 -0.03
N LEU A 118 4.56 19.47 0.95
CA LEU A 118 5.21 18.81 2.09
C LEU A 118 5.15 17.29 1.94
N VAL A 119 6.18 16.62 2.41
CA VAL A 119 6.27 15.16 2.43
C VAL A 119 5.90 14.67 3.83
N TYR A 120 4.75 14.04 3.95
CA TYR A 120 4.32 13.37 5.17
C TYR A 120 4.87 11.94 5.15
N ALA A 121 5.81 11.66 6.00
CA ALA A 121 6.48 10.37 6.11
C ALA A 121 5.97 9.61 7.35
N LEU A 122 5.47 8.41 7.13
CA LEU A 122 4.89 7.56 8.16
C LEU A 122 5.91 6.53 8.65
N PHE A 123 6.06 6.46 9.94
CA PHE A 123 6.84 5.46 10.64
C PHE A 123 5.92 4.62 11.55
N PRO A 124 6.37 3.49 12.10
CA PRO A 124 5.53 2.63 12.94
C PRO A 124 4.84 3.33 14.12
N ALA A 125 5.50 4.32 14.71
CA ALA A 125 5.03 4.99 15.92
C ALA A 125 5.18 6.52 15.87
N ARG A 126 5.31 7.12 14.70
CA ARG A 126 5.42 8.58 14.53
C ARG A 126 5.13 9.01 13.09
N ILE A 127 4.93 10.29 12.92
CA ILE A 127 4.85 10.97 11.63
C ILE A 127 5.88 12.09 11.61
N GLU A 128 6.63 12.18 10.54
CA GLU A 128 7.55 13.27 10.28
C GLU A 128 7.13 13.99 9.01
N VAL A 129 7.14 15.31 9.03
CA VAL A 129 6.77 16.13 7.87
C VAL A 129 8.01 16.89 7.42
N TYR A 130 8.37 16.66 6.18
CA TYR A 130 9.55 17.27 5.56
C TYR A 130 9.13 18.33 4.55
N ASP A 131 9.96 19.35 4.40
CA ASP A 131 9.88 20.24 3.26
C ASP A 131 10.53 19.62 2.01
N ARG A 132 10.55 20.37 0.91
CA ARG A 132 11.17 19.90 -0.36
C ARG A 132 12.69 19.80 -0.30
N GLN A 133 13.33 20.39 0.68
CA GLN A 133 14.76 20.33 0.96
C GLN A 133 15.14 19.13 1.83
N GLY A 134 14.13 18.45 2.41
CA GLY A 134 14.33 17.32 3.31
C GLY A 134 14.54 17.73 4.77
N GLU A 135 14.21 18.97 5.12
CA GLU A 135 14.25 19.43 6.50
C GLU A 135 12.93 19.10 7.21
N ILE A 136 13.03 18.59 8.46
CA ILE A 136 11.84 18.28 9.26
C ILE A 136 11.18 19.58 9.74
N VAL A 137 9.99 19.85 9.25
CA VAL A 137 9.19 21.03 9.64
C VAL A 137 8.19 20.73 10.75
N ARG A 138 7.80 19.46 10.91
CA ARG A 138 6.92 18.96 11.98
C ARG A 138 7.22 17.50 12.28
N GLN A 139 6.99 17.12 13.52
CA GLN A 139 7.04 15.72 13.97
C GLN A 139 6.07 15.53 15.11
N TRP A 140 5.38 14.40 15.13
CA TRP A 140 4.56 13.98 16.27
C TRP A 140 4.56 12.45 16.43
N GLU A 141 4.48 12.04 17.68
CA GLU A 141 4.46 10.64 18.06
C GLU A 141 3.07 10.02 17.85
N ALA A 142 3.03 8.70 17.85
CA ALA A 142 1.79 7.96 17.83
C ALA A 142 0.94 8.23 19.07
N CYS A 143 -0.38 8.04 18.93
CA CYS A 143 -1.34 8.27 20.00
C CYS A 143 -1.35 7.17 21.07
N SER A 144 -0.55 6.11 20.92
CA SER A 144 -0.42 5.03 21.92
C SER A 144 0.93 4.31 21.78
N ASP A 145 1.44 3.79 22.90
CA ASP A 145 2.73 3.09 22.97
C ASP A 145 2.79 1.80 22.14
N ASN A 146 1.64 1.18 21.87
CA ASN A 146 1.53 -0.03 21.09
C ASN A 146 1.05 0.22 19.64
N ALA A 147 1.04 1.45 19.18
CA ALA A 147 0.66 1.77 17.83
C ALA A 147 1.58 1.07 16.81
N ASP A 148 1.00 0.68 15.68
CA ASP A 148 1.71 0.11 14.55
C ASP A 148 1.11 0.65 13.24
N TYR A 149 1.55 1.84 12.87
CA TYR A 149 1.04 2.59 11.74
C TYR A 149 1.43 1.92 10.42
N CYS A 150 0.48 1.85 9.49
CA CYS A 150 0.63 1.13 8.23
C CYS A 150 0.60 2.02 6.99
N SER A 151 -0.37 2.93 6.91
CA SER A 151 -0.58 3.79 5.74
C SER A 151 -1.19 5.12 6.17
N LEU A 152 -0.97 6.17 5.38
CA LEU A 152 -1.53 7.49 5.66
C LEU A 152 -2.18 8.11 4.43
N ALA A 153 -3.16 8.98 4.69
CA ALA A 153 -3.77 9.87 3.72
C ALA A 153 -3.84 11.27 4.30
N VAL A 154 -3.57 12.28 3.49
CA VAL A 154 -3.57 13.68 3.92
C VAL A 154 -4.50 14.48 3.05
N CYS A 155 -5.29 15.35 3.67
CA CYS A 155 -6.14 16.31 2.99
C CYS A 155 -6.30 17.58 3.86
N LYS A 156 -7.04 18.55 3.38
CA LYS A 156 -7.26 19.80 4.13
C LYS A 156 -7.95 19.60 5.49
N GLU A 157 -8.70 18.51 5.65
CA GLU A 157 -9.41 18.15 6.88
C GLU A 157 -8.55 17.41 7.90
N GLY A 158 -7.29 17.06 7.55
CA GLY A 158 -6.35 16.43 8.46
C GLY A 158 -5.55 15.28 7.85
N VAL A 159 -4.86 14.58 8.75
CA VAL A 159 -4.04 13.40 8.46
C VAL A 159 -4.73 12.16 9.02
N PHE A 160 -4.95 11.17 8.19
CA PHE A 160 -5.59 9.90 8.53
C PHE A 160 -4.59 8.78 8.46
N VAL A 161 -4.43 8.04 9.56
CA VAL A 161 -3.42 6.99 9.69
C VAL A 161 -4.06 5.69 10.15
N THR A 162 -3.80 4.61 9.44
CA THR A 162 -4.25 3.27 9.84
C THR A 162 -3.30 2.66 10.86
N ASP A 163 -3.86 2.18 11.96
CA ASP A 163 -3.13 1.51 13.05
C ASP A 163 -3.53 0.03 13.10
N ALA A 164 -2.60 -0.86 12.72
CA ALA A 164 -2.86 -2.29 12.65
C ALA A 164 -2.93 -2.95 14.04
N SER A 165 -2.19 -2.46 15.02
CA SER A 165 -2.23 -2.99 16.37
C SER A 165 -3.56 -2.70 17.06
N ASN A 166 -4.03 -1.46 16.95
CA ASN A 166 -5.27 -1.02 17.59
C ASN A 166 -6.51 -1.19 16.71
N LYS A 167 -6.32 -1.54 15.42
CA LYS A 167 -7.39 -1.81 14.45
C LYS A 167 -8.38 -0.66 14.32
N HIS A 168 -7.85 0.55 14.16
CA HIS A 168 -8.61 1.76 13.92
C HIS A 168 -7.86 2.70 12.97
N ILE A 169 -8.51 3.78 12.58
CA ILE A 169 -7.88 4.90 11.89
C ILE A 169 -7.75 6.04 12.91
N CYS A 170 -6.54 6.60 13.04
CA CYS A 170 -6.31 7.83 13.78
C CYS A 170 -6.53 9.02 12.85
N LYS A 171 -7.36 9.97 13.21
CA LYS A 171 -7.46 11.29 12.57
C LYS A 171 -6.69 12.30 13.39
N TYR A 172 -5.70 12.94 12.78
CA TYR A 172 -4.97 14.09 13.33
C TYR A 172 -5.38 15.37 12.59
N ASN A 173 -5.36 16.47 13.28
CA ASN A 173 -5.34 17.78 12.66
C ASN A 173 -4.00 18.01 11.95
N LEU A 174 -3.91 18.99 11.05
CA LEU A 174 -2.66 19.29 10.33
C LEU A 174 -1.54 19.84 11.26
N ASP A 175 -1.88 20.25 12.48
CA ASP A 175 -0.91 20.64 13.52
C ASP A 175 -0.36 19.47 14.34
N GLY A 176 -0.84 18.23 14.07
CA GLY A 176 -0.42 17.01 14.75
C GLY A 176 -1.24 16.66 16.00
N SER A 177 -2.19 17.47 16.42
CA SER A 177 -3.09 17.12 17.53
C SER A 177 -4.05 16.00 17.11
N LEU A 178 -4.23 14.98 17.98
CA LEU A 178 -5.18 13.90 17.76
C LEU A 178 -6.60 14.43 17.82
N ALA A 179 -7.35 14.26 16.73
CA ALA A 179 -8.75 14.70 16.65
C ALA A 179 -9.71 13.59 17.10
N ARG A 180 -9.54 12.38 16.57
CA ARG A 180 -10.41 11.24 16.94
C ARG A 180 -9.86 9.90 16.41
N PHE A 181 -10.51 8.82 16.89
CA PHE A 181 -10.39 7.48 16.32
C PHE A 181 -11.61 7.16 15.46
N ILE A 182 -11.39 6.46 14.34
CA ILE A 182 -12.44 5.99 13.44
C ILE A 182 -12.42 4.47 13.46
N GLN A 183 -13.60 3.86 13.70
CA GLN A 183 -13.77 2.43 13.82
C GLN A 183 -14.64 1.90 12.68
N SER A 184 -14.32 0.69 12.21
CA SER A 184 -15.24 -0.02 11.31
C SER A 184 -16.49 -0.48 12.08
N PRO A 185 -17.70 -0.34 11.51
CA PRO A 185 -18.93 -0.82 12.16
C PRO A 185 -18.90 -2.31 12.51
N LYS A 186 -18.13 -3.10 11.77
CA LYS A 186 -17.95 -4.55 11.98
C LYS A 186 -16.57 -4.92 12.51
N GLY A 187 -15.76 -3.92 12.86
CA GLY A 187 -14.36 -4.06 13.25
C GLY A 187 -13.43 -4.30 12.04
N PHE A 188 -12.24 -3.73 12.09
CA PHE A 188 -11.19 -4.02 11.12
C PHE A 188 -10.53 -5.37 11.43
N ILE A 189 -10.30 -6.17 10.38
CA ILE A 189 -9.50 -7.39 10.44
C ILE A 189 -8.29 -7.17 9.54
N VAL A 190 -7.12 -7.01 10.17
CA VAL A 190 -5.87 -6.59 9.49
C VAL A 190 -4.83 -7.69 9.61
N PRO A 191 -4.89 -8.74 8.78
CA PRO A 191 -3.83 -9.73 8.71
C PRO A 191 -2.63 -9.13 7.96
N SER A 192 -1.43 -9.44 8.41
CA SER A 192 -0.18 -9.08 7.70
C SER A 192 0.01 -7.58 7.42
N TYR A 193 -0.51 -6.71 8.28
CA TYR A 193 -0.30 -5.25 8.20
C TYR A 193 -0.70 -4.58 6.87
N CYS A 194 -1.51 -5.23 6.05
CA CYS A 194 -2.09 -4.63 4.86
C CYS A 194 -3.31 -3.81 5.27
N PHE A 195 -3.14 -2.51 5.45
CA PHE A 195 -4.17 -1.63 5.97
C PHE A 195 -4.07 -0.27 5.24
N GLY A 196 -4.30 -0.32 3.92
CA GLY A 196 -4.20 0.85 3.05
C GLY A 196 -5.32 1.86 3.29
N ILE A 197 -5.00 3.15 3.12
CA ILE A 197 -5.94 4.26 3.24
C ILE A 197 -5.67 5.28 2.13
N THR A 198 -6.71 5.96 1.68
CA THR A 198 -6.59 7.08 0.74
C THR A 198 -7.73 8.07 0.91
N TYR A 199 -7.52 9.29 0.45
CA TYR A 199 -8.55 10.32 0.37
C TYR A 199 -8.98 10.53 -1.08
N MET A 200 -10.29 10.65 -1.32
CA MET A 200 -10.85 10.98 -2.62
C MET A 200 -12.21 11.66 -2.45
N ASP A 201 -12.39 12.81 -3.07
CA ASP A 201 -13.67 13.51 -3.20
C ASP A 201 -14.44 13.68 -1.86
N GLY A 202 -13.74 14.19 -0.84
CA GLY A 202 -14.34 14.47 0.47
C GLY A 202 -14.56 13.22 1.34
N LYS A 203 -14.03 12.07 0.96
CA LYS A 203 -14.14 10.81 1.71
C LYS A 203 -12.79 10.16 1.92
N ILE A 204 -12.72 9.41 3.00
CA ILE A 204 -11.62 8.48 3.29
C ILE A 204 -12.06 7.10 2.84
N TYR A 205 -11.21 6.42 2.09
CA TYR A 205 -11.37 5.01 1.72
C TYR A 205 -10.28 4.19 2.41
N CYS A 206 -10.68 3.09 3.02
CA CYS A 206 -9.77 2.25 3.80
C CYS A 206 -9.99 0.77 3.46
N SER A 207 -8.91 0.01 3.32
CA SER A 207 -9.02 -1.44 3.15
C SER A 207 -9.40 -2.11 4.48
N ASN A 208 -10.29 -3.10 4.43
CA ASN A 208 -10.56 -4.05 5.51
C ASN A 208 -10.28 -5.47 4.98
N PRO A 209 -8.98 -5.82 4.83
CA PRO A 209 -8.57 -6.94 3.99
C PRO A 209 -9.03 -8.30 4.51
N GLY A 210 -9.09 -8.51 5.83
CA GLY A 210 -9.60 -9.74 6.39
C GLY A 210 -11.11 -9.92 6.22
N ARG A 211 -11.82 -8.87 5.78
CA ARG A 211 -13.23 -8.92 5.36
C ARG A 211 -13.39 -8.86 3.85
N HIS A 212 -12.31 -8.71 3.10
CA HIS A 212 -12.31 -8.55 1.64
C HIS A 212 -13.12 -7.32 1.18
N LEU A 213 -12.97 -6.20 1.92
CA LEU A 213 -13.74 -4.98 1.70
C LEU A 213 -12.82 -3.77 1.54
N VAL A 214 -13.33 -2.78 0.82
CA VAL A 214 -12.96 -1.38 0.97
C VAL A 214 -14.14 -0.69 1.67
N GLU A 215 -13.85 0.06 2.71
CA GLU A 215 -14.83 0.85 3.46
C GLU A 215 -14.60 2.33 3.21
N SER A 216 -15.66 3.12 3.15
CA SER A 216 -15.58 4.57 3.00
C SER A 216 -16.20 5.29 4.19
N TYR A 217 -15.61 6.44 4.52
CA TYR A 217 -15.98 7.28 5.66
C TYR A 217 -16.01 8.74 5.23
N THR A 218 -16.82 9.54 5.90
CA THR A 218 -16.65 10.99 5.83
C THR A 218 -15.31 11.39 6.45
N THR A 219 -14.82 12.58 6.17
CA THR A 219 -13.62 13.11 6.85
C THR A 219 -13.83 13.31 8.35
N ASP A 220 -15.08 13.32 8.82
CA ASP A 220 -15.41 13.29 10.25
C ASP A 220 -15.50 11.88 10.84
N GLY A 221 -15.25 10.85 10.04
CA GLY A 221 -15.14 9.48 10.50
C GLY A 221 -16.47 8.72 10.56
N GLU A 222 -17.53 9.24 9.98
CA GLU A 222 -18.79 8.54 9.87
C GLU A 222 -18.73 7.52 8.73
N PHE A 223 -19.14 6.29 9.00
CA PHE A 223 -19.20 5.24 7.97
C PHE A 223 -20.21 5.61 6.88
N VAL A 224 -19.82 5.48 5.63
CA VAL A 224 -20.65 5.77 4.45
C VAL A 224 -21.09 4.51 3.76
N ALA A 225 -20.15 3.68 3.32
CA ALA A 225 -20.44 2.48 2.55
C ALA A 225 -19.25 1.49 2.58
N SER A 226 -19.49 0.28 2.11
CA SER A 226 -18.44 -0.68 1.84
C SER A 226 -18.73 -1.44 0.56
N PHE A 227 -17.67 -1.91 -0.12
CA PHE A 227 -17.77 -2.77 -1.28
C PHE A 227 -16.65 -3.81 -1.27
N GLY A 228 -16.80 -4.82 -2.11
CA GLY A 228 -15.87 -5.93 -2.24
C GLY A 228 -16.49 -7.24 -1.78
N LYS A 229 -15.85 -8.33 -2.12
CA LYS A 229 -16.22 -9.71 -1.73
C LYS A 229 -15.00 -10.60 -1.82
N ALA A 230 -15.02 -11.71 -1.07
CA ALA A 230 -14.01 -12.75 -1.21
C ALA A 230 -14.13 -13.47 -2.56
N GLY A 231 -13.00 -13.72 -3.23
CA GLY A 231 -12.96 -14.49 -4.47
C GLY A 231 -11.66 -14.25 -5.24
N ALA A 232 -11.41 -15.09 -6.25
CA ALA A 232 -10.26 -14.96 -7.14
C ALA A 232 -10.61 -14.26 -8.46
N GLU A 233 -11.90 -14.22 -8.80
CA GLU A 233 -12.38 -13.58 -10.02
C GLU A 233 -12.15 -12.07 -10.03
N PRO A 234 -12.08 -11.42 -11.21
CA PRO A 234 -12.06 -9.97 -11.32
C PRO A 234 -13.22 -9.32 -10.56
N GLY A 235 -12.93 -8.28 -9.79
CA GLY A 235 -13.92 -7.61 -8.93
C GLY A 235 -14.13 -8.23 -7.56
N ALA A 236 -13.38 -9.27 -7.22
CA ALA A 236 -13.32 -9.84 -5.88
C ALA A 236 -11.89 -9.75 -5.34
N PHE A 237 -11.71 -9.89 -4.03
CA PHE A 237 -10.42 -9.84 -3.35
C PHE A 237 -10.01 -11.22 -2.86
N SER A 238 -8.87 -11.72 -3.36
CA SER A 238 -8.35 -13.05 -3.04
C SER A 238 -7.52 -13.06 -1.76
N GLY A 239 -7.50 -14.18 -1.06
CA GLY A 239 -6.69 -14.36 0.15
C GLY A 239 -7.06 -13.40 1.28
N CYS A 240 -6.35 -13.41 2.39
CA CYS A 240 -6.71 -12.68 3.60
C CYS A 240 -6.15 -11.25 3.70
N CYS A 241 -5.43 -10.76 2.68
CA CYS A 241 -4.65 -9.52 2.77
C CYS A 241 -4.94 -8.55 1.61
N ASN A 242 -6.07 -8.71 0.94
CA ASN A 242 -6.47 -7.87 -0.19
C ASN A 242 -7.79 -7.12 0.07
N PRO A 243 -7.94 -5.91 -0.51
CA PRO A 243 -6.93 -5.21 -1.29
C PRO A 243 -5.76 -4.74 -0.42
N ALA A 244 -4.54 -4.81 -0.96
CA ALA A 244 -3.34 -4.42 -0.24
C ALA A 244 -3.03 -2.93 -0.38
N VAL A 245 -3.29 -2.37 -1.55
CA VAL A 245 -3.14 -0.94 -1.86
C VAL A 245 -4.44 -0.43 -2.45
N ILE A 246 -4.81 0.77 -2.06
CA ILE A 246 -5.92 1.53 -2.66
C ILE A 246 -5.41 2.94 -2.98
N THR A 247 -5.79 3.44 -4.15
CA THR A 247 -5.38 4.78 -4.60
C THR A 247 -6.48 5.43 -5.42
N PRO A 248 -6.65 6.75 -5.38
CA PRO A 248 -7.62 7.44 -6.22
C PRO A 248 -7.13 7.54 -7.66
N SER A 249 -8.05 7.58 -8.59
CA SER A 249 -7.82 8.02 -9.96
C SER A 249 -8.23 9.49 -10.14
N ASN A 250 -7.81 10.07 -11.27
CA ASN A 250 -8.12 11.48 -11.55
C ASN A 250 -9.62 11.75 -11.87
N ASN A 251 -10.41 10.71 -12.10
CA ASN A 251 -11.82 10.81 -12.48
C ASN A 251 -12.79 10.30 -11.41
N GLY A 252 -12.36 10.29 -10.14
CA GLY A 252 -13.19 9.87 -9.02
C GLY A 252 -13.44 8.37 -8.93
N GLU A 253 -12.55 7.55 -9.49
CA GLU A 253 -12.56 6.11 -9.34
C GLU A 253 -11.46 5.65 -8.38
N LEU A 254 -11.58 4.45 -7.85
CA LEU A 254 -10.59 3.82 -6.99
C LEU A 254 -9.85 2.73 -7.75
N LEU A 255 -8.54 2.74 -7.64
CA LEU A 255 -7.70 1.64 -8.06
C LEU A 255 -7.33 0.80 -6.83
N THR A 256 -7.33 -0.52 -6.99
CA THR A 256 -6.86 -1.46 -5.98
C THR A 256 -5.72 -2.28 -6.54
N SER A 257 -4.75 -2.60 -5.70
CA SER A 257 -3.68 -3.56 -6.03
C SER A 257 -3.75 -4.74 -5.10
N GLU A 258 -3.66 -5.93 -5.68
CA GLU A 258 -3.77 -7.20 -4.98
C GLU A 258 -2.45 -7.95 -4.99
N LYS A 259 -2.20 -8.75 -3.97
CA LYS A 259 -1.10 -9.72 -3.88
C LYS A 259 -1.62 -11.15 -3.97
N GLY A 260 -0.74 -12.10 -4.30
CA GLY A 260 -1.11 -13.50 -4.54
C GLY A 260 -1.59 -13.72 -5.98
N ILE A 261 -2.60 -13.01 -6.41
CA ILE A 261 -3.02 -12.84 -7.80
C ILE A 261 -2.80 -11.35 -8.14
N PRO A 262 -1.57 -10.94 -8.48
CA PRO A 262 -1.26 -9.53 -8.69
C PRO A 262 -2.06 -8.96 -9.84
N ARG A 263 -2.84 -7.94 -9.56
CA ARG A 263 -3.57 -7.16 -10.56
C ARG A 263 -3.85 -5.77 -10.02
N ILE A 264 -4.02 -4.82 -10.91
CA ILE A 264 -4.55 -3.49 -10.60
C ILE A 264 -5.95 -3.43 -11.19
N SER A 265 -6.92 -3.26 -10.32
CA SER A 265 -8.35 -3.22 -10.65
C SER A 265 -8.91 -1.83 -10.45
N CYS A 266 -9.91 -1.46 -11.24
CA CYS A 266 -10.61 -0.19 -11.18
C CYS A 266 -12.05 -0.40 -10.68
N TYR A 267 -12.47 0.47 -9.75
CA TYR A 267 -13.81 0.50 -9.19
C TYR A 267 -14.35 1.93 -9.25
N ARG A 268 -15.63 2.07 -9.52
CA ARG A 268 -16.33 3.35 -9.40
C ARG A 268 -16.41 3.76 -7.93
N ALA A 269 -16.66 5.05 -7.66
CA ALA A 269 -16.84 5.56 -6.30
C ALA A 269 -17.99 4.88 -5.53
N ASP A 270 -18.99 4.33 -6.24
CA ASP A 270 -20.08 3.54 -5.67
C ASP A 270 -19.69 2.07 -5.36
N GLY A 271 -18.44 1.70 -5.60
CA GLY A 271 -17.90 0.36 -5.34
C GLY A 271 -18.15 -0.66 -6.45
N LYS A 272 -18.76 -0.27 -7.55
CA LYS A 272 -18.94 -1.18 -8.68
C LYS A 272 -17.62 -1.43 -9.38
N PHE A 273 -17.27 -2.71 -9.53
CA PHE A 273 -16.13 -3.13 -10.34
C PHE A 273 -16.29 -2.67 -11.78
N ARG A 274 -15.24 -2.11 -12.35
CA ARG A 274 -15.21 -1.63 -13.73
C ARG A 274 -14.38 -2.54 -14.61
N SER A 275 -13.12 -2.71 -14.30
CA SER A 275 -12.20 -3.53 -15.11
C SER A 275 -10.90 -3.84 -14.36
N VAL A 276 -10.16 -4.82 -14.84
CA VAL A 276 -8.74 -4.97 -14.56
C VAL A 276 -7.97 -4.04 -15.50
N LEU A 277 -7.04 -3.27 -14.98
CA LEU A 277 -6.19 -2.37 -15.78
C LEU A 277 -4.86 -3.05 -16.14
N LEU A 278 -4.24 -3.70 -15.16
CA LEU A 278 -3.00 -4.45 -15.33
C LEU A 278 -3.16 -5.80 -14.62
N ASP A 279 -2.85 -6.86 -15.33
CA ASP A 279 -2.79 -8.22 -14.82
C ASP A 279 -1.36 -8.59 -14.38
N LYS A 280 -1.20 -9.78 -13.85
CA LYS A 280 0.09 -10.33 -13.42
C LYS A 280 1.15 -10.30 -14.53
N LYS A 281 0.78 -10.58 -15.77
CA LYS A 281 1.67 -10.59 -16.93
C LYS A 281 2.16 -9.17 -17.26
N ALA A 282 1.27 -8.20 -17.32
CA ALA A 282 1.59 -6.79 -17.53
C ALA A 282 2.50 -6.23 -16.41
N LEU A 283 2.26 -6.66 -15.17
CA LEU A 283 3.04 -6.27 -13.98
C LEU A 283 4.43 -6.94 -13.91
N GLY A 284 4.71 -7.92 -14.77
CA GLY A 284 6.01 -8.61 -14.80
C GLY A 284 6.10 -9.83 -13.89
N GLY A 285 4.98 -10.36 -13.41
CA GLY A 285 4.91 -11.57 -12.60
C GLY A 285 4.99 -11.32 -11.09
N GLY A 286 5.48 -12.32 -10.35
CA GLY A 286 5.58 -12.24 -8.88
C GLY A 286 4.26 -12.52 -8.15
N ASN A 287 4.24 -12.23 -6.84
CA ASN A 287 3.07 -12.43 -5.98
C ASN A 287 2.81 -11.22 -5.05
N SER A 288 3.60 -10.16 -5.19
CA SER A 288 3.48 -8.94 -4.37
C SER A 288 2.39 -8.03 -4.88
N ALA A 289 1.85 -7.20 -4.02
CA ALA A 289 1.10 -6.04 -4.44
C ALA A 289 2.08 -4.98 -4.98
N TYR A 290 1.58 -4.18 -5.89
CA TYR A 290 2.29 -3.08 -6.50
C TYR A 290 1.69 -1.78 -6.01
N ASP A 291 2.51 -0.81 -5.64
CA ASP A 291 2.00 0.53 -5.44
C ASP A 291 1.71 1.19 -6.79
N VAL A 292 0.63 1.94 -6.86
CA VAL A 292 0.17 2.56 -8.10
C VAL A 292 -0.28 3.98 -7.86
N ARG A 293 0.09 4.88 -8.75
CA ARG A 293 -0.41 6.27 -8.80
C ARG A 293 -0.84 6.61 -10.22
N VAL A 294 -1.76 7.54 -10.30
CA VAL A 294 -2.32 8.01 -11.57
C VAL A 294 -1.79 9.40 -11.85
N MET A 295 -1.17 9.58 -13.00
CA MET A 295 -0.72 10.88 -13.47
C MET A 295 -1.20 11.12 -14.90
N LYS A 296 -2.23 11.96 -15.05
CA LYS A 296 -2.93 12.17 -16.33
C LYS A 296 -3.47 10.81 -16.85
N ASP A 297 -3.04 10.40 -18.01
CA ASP A 297 -3.42 9.15 -18.70
C ASP A 297 -2.43 8.00 -18.47
N LYS A 298 -1.55 8.14 -17.47
CA LYS A 298 -0.51 7.16 -17.13
C LYS A 298 -0.75 6.53 -15.79
N LEU A 299 -0.39 5.25 -15.68
CA LEU A 299 -0.20 4.57 -14.41
C LEU A 299 1.29 4.52 -14.11
N ILE A 300 1.67 5.00 -12.92
CA ILE A 300 3.01 4.87 -12.37
C ILE A 300 2.94 3.73 -11.37
N VAL A 301 3.72 2.68 -11.58
CA VAL A 301 3.62 1.44 -10.81
C VAL A 301 4.99 1.05 -10.28
N THR A 302 5.08 0.72 -8.99
CA THR A 302 6.33 0.27 -8.36
C THR A 302 6.29 -1.22 -8.06
N GLY A 303 7.45 -1.89 -8.18
CA GLY A 303 7.63 -3.28 -7.78
C GLY A 303 9.10 -3.61 -7.55
N GLY A 304 9.48 -3.97 -6.31
CA GLY A 304 10.87 -4.02 -5.89
C GLY A 304 11.51 -2.64 -6.03
N ALA A 305 12.69 -2.55 -6.60
CA ALA A 305 13.37 -1.28 -6.87
C ALA A 305 12.91 -0.57 -8.16
N LYS A 306 11.90 -1.08 -8.87
CA LYS A 306 11.52 -0.58 -10.20
C LYS A 306 10.31 0.34 -10.13
N VAL A 307 10.38 1.45 -10.88
CA VAL A 307 9.24 2.26 -11.28
C VAL A 307 8.95 2.00 -12.75
N SER A 308 7.71 1.67 -13.06
CA SER A 308 7.26 1.41 -14.43
C SER A 308 6.15 2.38 -14.79
N VAL A 309 6.21 2.96 -15.97
CA VAL A 309 5.19 3.87 -16.49
C VAL A 309 4.43 3.17 -17.58
N PHE A 310 3.12 3.10 -17.40
CA PHE A 310 2.18 2.53 -18.34
C PHE A 310 1.33 3.63 -18.95
N GLN A 311 1.11 3.55 -20.24
CA GLN A 311 0.29 4.47 -21.01
C GLN A 311 -0.93 3.73 -21.55
N TYR A 312 -2.11 4.34 -21.46
CA TYR A 312 -3.31 3.83 -22.10
C TYR A 312 -3.14 3.75 -23.63
N ASP A 313 -3.46 2.60 -24.20
CA ASP A 313 -3.46 2.39 -25.65
C ASP A 313 -4.85 1.96 -26.13
N LYS A 314 -5.55 2.88 -26.79
CA LYS A 314 -6.92 2.67 -27.28
C LYS A 314 -7.04 1.46 -28.22
N ARG A 315 -5.97 1.12 -28.96
CA ARG A 315 -5.97 -0.03 -29.86
C ARG A 315 -6.00 -1.35 -29.13
N LEU A 316 -5.32 -1.43 -27.96
CA LEU A 316 -5.35 -2.61 -27.11
C LEU A 316 -6.70 -2.79 -26.43
N SER A 317 -7.36 -1.70 -26.07
CA SER A 317 -8.69 -1.75 -25.44
C SER A 317 -9.78 -2.30 -26.37
N GLN A 318 -9.62 -2.19 -27.68
CA GLN A 318 -10.54 -2.72 -28.67
C GLN A 318 -10.36 -4.24 -28.92
N GLN A 319 -9.24 -4.82 -28.51
CA GLN A 319 -8.94 -6.26 -28.63
C GLN A 319 -9.50 -7.09 -27.46
N THR A 320 -9.88 -6.45 -26.38
CA THR A 320 -10.55 -7.13 -25.27
C THR A 320 -12.02 -7.34 -25.65
N GLU A 321 -12.35 -8.52 -26.15
CA GLU A 321 -13.72 -8.99 -26.36
C GLU A 321 -14.49 -9.17 -25.03
N CYS A 322 -14.50 -8.16 -24.18
CA CYS A 322 -15.57 -8.00 -23.25
C CYS A 322 -16.65 -7.16 -23.96
N GLY A 323 -17.50 -7.80 -24.76
CA GLY A 323 -18.54 -7.19 -25.58
C GLY A 323 -19.61 -6.41 -24.81
N ARG A 324 -19.29 -5.76 -23.68
CA ARG A 324 -20.21 -4.96 -22.87
C ARG A 324 -19.57 -3.75 -22.18
N CYS A 325 -18.31 -3.45 -22.45
CA CYS A 325 -17.71 -2.22 -21.94
C CYS A 325 -17.32 -1.35 -23.13
N GLU A 326 -18.04 -0.27 -23.36
CA GLU A 326 -17.47 0.90 -24.03
C GLU A 326 -16.36 1.40 -23.10
N VAL A 327 -15.14 0.92 -23.33
CA VAL A 327 -14.01 1.28 -22.49
C VAL A 327 -13.45 2.60 -23.00
N ASP A 328 -14.08 3.68 -22.62
CA ASP A 328 -13.37 4.96 -22.50
C ASP A 328 -12.28 4.79 -21.44
N CYS A 329 -11.10 5.38 -21.69
CA CYS A 329 -10.00 5.33 -20.74
C CYS A 329 -10.51 5.71 -19.34
N PRO A 330 -10.45 4.84 -18.32
CA PRO A 330 -10.95 5.16 -17.00
C PRO A 330 -10.22 6.32 -16.33
N LEU A 331 -9.12 6.79 -16.93
CA LEU A 331 -8.30 7.89 -16.45
C LEU A 331 -8.41 9.16 -17.29
N LYS A 332 -9.26 9.20 -18.32
CA LYS A 332 -9.50 10.45 -19.06
C LYS A 332 -10.18 11.46 -18.14
N MET A 333 -9.55 12.61 -18.02
CA MET A 333 -10.23 13.82 -17.57
C MET A 333 -11.15 14.31 -18.69
N ASN A 334 -12.41 14.58 -18.38
CA ASN A 334 -13.29 15.37 -19.23
C ASN A 334 -12.83 16.82 -19.27
#